data_7271dc032fea7199d91b238bcc55e6a4
#
_entry.id   7271dc032fea7199d91b238bcc55e6a4
#
_cell.length_a   1.000
_cell.length_b   1.000
_cell.length_c   1.000
_cell.angle_alpha   90.00
_cell.angle_beta   90.00
_cell.angle_gamma   90.00
#
_symmetry.space_group_name_H-M   'P 1'
#
loop_
_entity.id
_entity.type
_entity.pdbx_description
1 polymer ?
#
loop_
_entity_poly.entity_id
_entity_poly.type
_entity_poly.pdbx_seq_one_letter_code
_entity_poly.pdbx_strand_id
1 'polypeptide(L)'
;MKIYAPWEKALKRVLTPFEHFIHTQTTTGLVLIIATVIALTLANTPLLEFYQNLIHTKISFEIGPLKLSHSLQHWINDGLMAIFFFMVGLEIKREILIGELSSIQNASLPIIAAIGGMVLPALIYVAINQGGDGIDGWGIPMATDIAFAISALVLLGNRVPPALFTFLVALAIVDDLGAVLVIAIFYTQTINLIALSLAAFSFLVLLTLNRTGIHAILPYFLVGTIMWFFMLESGVHATIAGVIAAIAIPSQPKFAPVNFTRRIKDLLDEYDNYPVATDHTTHDKQKSILQNINRKINDVCTPSATLERKLHLPVGLLIIPLFALVNAGVTVEFSSISKIILEPISLGITLGLIVGKVLGIAGLSWIAVKLKIAKLPNDTSMRQIFGVSFLGGIGFTMSIFIADLAFNSTENFIFQAK
;
A
#
# COMPACT_ATOMS: atom_id res chain seq x y z
N MET A 1 -10.61 -34.45 23.75
CA MET A 1 -9.95 -33.80 24.89
C MET A 1 -9.25 -32.54 24.38
N LYS A 2 -9.57 -31.37 24.91
CA LYS A 2 -9.14 -30.08 24.32
C LYS A 2 -7.72 -29.74 24.75
N ILE A 3 -6.77 -29.79 23.83
CA ILE A 3 -5.35 -29.45 24.06
C ILE A 3 -5.12 -27.94 23.83
N TYR A 4 -5.90 -27.10 24.47
CA TYR A 4 -5.65 -25.63 24.44
C TYR A 4 -5.33 -25.15 25.84
N ALA A 5 -4.23 -24.43 25.99
CA ALA A 5 -3.91 -23.75 27.23
C ALA A 5 -5.03 -22.75 27.58
N PRO A 6 -5.36 -22.53 28.88
CA PRO A 6 -6.47 -21.64 29.28
C PRO A 6 -6.37 -20.23 28.70
N TRP A 7 -5.17 -19.72 28.49
CA TRP A 7 -4.90 -18.42 27.91
C TRP A 7 -5.14 -18.36 26.39
N GLU A 8 -4.96 -19.47 25.64
CA GLU A 8 -5.28 -19.55 24.20
C GLU A 8 -6.79 -19.49 23.96
N LYS A 9 -7.60 -20.02 24.90
CA LYS A 9 -9.06 -19.90 24.82
C LYS A 9 -9.54 -18.48 25.10
N ALA A 10 -8.88 -17.76 25.99
CA ALA A 10 -9.18 -16.37 26.26
C ALA A 10 -8.82 -15.50 25.04
N LEU A 11 -7.66 -15.71 24.43
CA LEU A 11 -7.22 -14.97 23.25
C LEU A 11 -8.13 -15.19 22.03
N LYS A 12 -8.54 -16.44 21.75
CA LYS A 12 -9.42 -16.77 20.61
C LYS A 12 -10.86 -16.29 20.78
N ARG A 13 -11.34 -16.07 22.00
CA ARG A 13 -12.71 -15.61 22.27
C ARG A 13 -12.86 -14.10 22.18
N VAL A 14 -11.77 -13.36 22.28
CA VAL A 14 -11.77 -11.90 22.41
C VAL A 14 -11.47 -11.20 21.08
N LEU A 15 -10.78 -11.84 20.15
CA LEU A 15 -10.41 -11.20 18.89
C LEU A 15 -11.46 -11.47 17.80
N THR A 16 -12.37 -10.53 17.62
CA THR A 16 -13.19 -10.44 16.42
C THR A 16 -12.27 -10.17 15.18
N PRO A 17 -12.69 -10.48 13.95
CA PRO A 17 -11.92 -10.13 12.75
C PRO A 17 -11.49 -8.66 12.70
N PHE A 18 -12.32 -7.77 13.25
CA PHE A 18 -12.04 -6.34 13.34
C PHE A 18 -10.95 -6.04 14.38
N GLU A 19 -10.96 -6.67 15.55
CA GLU A 19 -9.90 -6.52 16.55
C GLU A 19 -8.56 -7.08 16.07
N HIS A 20 -8.57 -8.18 15.32
CA HIS A 20 -7.36 -8.72 14.70
C HIS A 20 -6.79 -7.74 13.67
N PHE A 21 -7.64 -7.11 12.88
CA PHE A 21 -7.24 -6.08 11.92
C PHE A 21 -6.64 -4.86 12.65
N ILE A 22 -7.30 -4.38 13.71
CA ILE A 22 -6.81 -3.29 14.56
C ILE A 22 -5.42 -3.61 15.13
N HIS A 23 -5.24 -4.78 15.73
CA HIS A 23 -3.94 -5.18 16.28
C HIS A 23 -2.85 -5.25 15.22
N THR A 24 -3.16 -5.75 14.04
CA THR A 24 -2.21 -5.82 12.92
C THR A 24 -1.79 -4.44 12.46
N GLN A 25 -2.73 -3.51 12.28
CA GLN A 25 -2.46 -2.14 11.85
C GLN A 25 -1.65 -1.35 12.88
N THR A 26 -1.99 -1.47 14.16
CA THR A 26 -1.23 -0.82 15.25
C THR A 26 0.21 -1.33 15.30
N THR A 27 0.43 -2.65 15.11
CA THR A 27 1.77 -3.24 15.08
C THR A 27 2.56 -2.72 13.89
N THR A 28 1.95 -2.63 12.70
CA THR A 28 2.59 -2.08 11.50
C THR A 28 3.05 -0.64 11.71
N GLY A 29 2.17 0.23 12.24
CA GLY A 29 2.53 1.61 12.54
C GLY A 29 3.65 1.74 13.58
N LEU A 30 3.65 0.90 14.62
CA LEU A 30 4.71 0.90 15.64
C LEU A 30 6.06 0.50 15.03
N VAL A 31 6.11 -0.56 14.22
CA VAL A 31 7.35 -1.02 13.55
C VAL A 31 7.86 0.06 12.60
N LEU A 32 6.97 0.76 11.89
CA LEU A 32 7.32 1.88 11.03
C LEU A 32 7.95 3.03 11.81
N ILE A 33 7.36 3.43 12.94
CA ILE A 33 7.92 4.47 13.84
C ILE A 33 9.30 4.05 14.34
N ILE A 34 9.45 2.81 14.80
CA ILE A 34 10.74 2.28 15.29
C ILE A 34 11.79 2.32 14.17
N ALA A 35 11.46 1.89 12.96
CA ALA A 35 12.36 1.93 11.81
C ALA A 35 12.81 3.36 11.50
N THR A 36 11.89 4.33 11.56
CA THR A 36 12.17 5.75 11.35
C THR A 36 13.10 6.30 12.43
N VAL A 37 12.83 6.02 13.71
CA VAL A 37 13.68 6.45 14.81
C VAL A 37 15.09 5.87 14.69
N ILE A 38 15.21 4.60 14.26
CA ILE A 38 16.50 3.97 13.98
C ILE A 38 17.21 4.71 12.83
N ALA A 39 16.53 4.99 11.72
CA ALA A 39 17.10 5.69 10.58
C ALA A 39 17.62 7.09 10.97
N LEU A 40 16.80 7.89 11.69
CA LEU A 40 17.18 9.20 12.19
C LEU A 40 18.35 9.13 13.19
N THR A 41 18.37 8.12 14.06
CA THR A 41 19.46 7.94 15.01
C THR A 41 20.76 7.61 14.28
N LEU A 42 20.73 6.68 13.32
CA LEU A 42 21.91 6.32 12.52
C LEU A 42 22.44 7.52 11.72
N ALA A 43 21.55 8.32 11.13
CA ALA A 43 21.91 9.49 10.34
C ALA A 43 22.50 10.65 11.17
N ASN A 44 22.20 10.73 12.49
CA ASN A 44 22.62 11.83 13.35
C ASN A 44 23.63 11.43 14.46
N THR A 45 24.31 10.29 14.28
CA THR A 45 25.34 9.77 15.17
C THR A 45 26.64 9.50 14.40
N PRO A 46 27.76 9.16 15.06
CA PRO A 46 28.99 8.75 14.39
C PRO A 46 28.85 7.55 13.46
N LEU A 47 27.66 6.89 13.44
CA LEU A 47 27.33 5.79 12.55
C LEU A 47 26.85 6.24 11.15
N LEU A 48 26.82 7.54 10.86
CA LEU A 48 26.37 8.10 9.58
C LEU A 48 27.11 7.48 8.39
N GLU A 49 28.44 7.39 8.48
CA GLU A 49 29.25 6.82 7.40
C GLU A 49 28.92 5.35 7.15
N PHE A 50 28.75 4.56 8.20
CA PHE A 50 28.30 3.18 8.09
C PHE A 50 26.90 3.08 7.44
N TYR A 51 25.97 3.92 7.87
CA TYR A 51 24.60 3.94 7.34
C TYR A 51 24.60 4.31 5.84
N GLN A 52 25.32 5.36 5.44
CA GLN A 52 25.44 5.77 4.03
C GLN A 52 26.10 4.69 3.18
N ASN A 53 27.18 4.08 3.66
CA ASN A 53 27.85 2.99 2.94
C ASN A 53 26.92 1.79 2.77
N LEU A 54 26.09 1.47 3.75
CA LEU A 54 25.12 0.39 3.66
C LEU A 54 24.07 0.65 2.59
N ILE A 55 23.43 1.82 2.58
CA ILE A 55 22.35 2.13 1.63
C ILE A 55 22.84 2.30 0.20
N HIS A 56 24.08 2.78 0.01
CA HIS A 56 24.71 2.94 -1.31
C HIS A 56 25.50 1.71 -1.78
N THR A 57 25.56 0.64 -0.97
CA THR A 57 26.19 -0.63 -1.39
C THR A 57 25.54 -1.15 -2.66
N LYS A 58 26.35 -1.39 -3.70
CA LYS A 58 25.88 -1.90 -4.99
C LYS A 58 25.67 -3.40 -4.92
N ILE A 59 24.45 -3.83 -5.24
CA ILE A 59 24.10 -5.23 -5.42
C ILE A 59 23.97 -5.48 -6.91
N SER A 60 24.80 -6.36 -7.46
CA SER A 60 24.86 -6.64 -8.88
C SER A 60 24.40 -8.07 -9.16
N PHE A 61 23.46 -8.21 -10.10
CA PHE A 61 23.07 -9.49 -10.67
C PHE A 61 23.51 -9.53 -12.13
N GLU A 62 24.35 -10.53 -12.49
CA GLU A 62 24.83 -10.71 -13.86
C GLU A 62 24.35 -12.05 -14.38
N ILE A 63 23.55 -12.02 -15.45
CA ILE A 63 23.06 -13.22 -16.15
C ILE A 63 23.37 -13.03 -17.65
N GLY A 64 24.51 -13.59 -18.09
CA GLY A 64 24.98 -13.40 -19.48
C GLY A 64 25.23 -11.93 -19.80
N PRO A 65 24.61 -11.38 -20.86
CA PRO A 65 24.77 -9.97 -21.25
C PRO A 65 23.99 -9.00 -20.37
N LEU A 66 23.06 -9.51 -19.54
CA LEU A 66 22.23 -8.70 -18.65
C LEU A 66 22.99 -8.42 -17.35
N LYS A 67 23.30 -7.15 -17.11
CA LYS A 67 23.95 -6.67 -15.90
C LYS A 67 23.09 -5.63 -15.22
N LEU A 68 22.48 -6.03 -14.09
CA LEU A 68 21.74 -5.15 -13.18
C LEU A 68 22.64 -4.80 -12.00
N SER A 69 23.03 -3.55 -11.87
CA SER A 69 23.89 -3.09 -10.79
C SER A 69 23.32 -1.81 -10.20
N HIS A 70 22.60 -1.93 -9.11
CA HIS A 70 21.95 -0.81 -8.42
C HIS A 70 22.29 -0.80 -6.94
N SER A 71 22.15 0.37 -6.28
CA SER A 71 22.32 0.48 -4.83
C SER A 71 21.23 -0.28 -4.08
N LEU A 72 21.49 -0.63 -2.83
CA LEU A 72 20.47 -1.23 -1.94
C LEU A 72 19.23 -0.34 -1.86
N GLN A 73 19.43 0.98 -1.76
CA GLN A 73 18.35 1.97 -1.77
C GLN A 73 17.48 1.84 -3.02
N HIS A 74 18.08 1.76 -4.19
CA HIS A 74 17.36 1.62 -5.47
C HIS A 74 16.57 0.31 -5.52
N TRP A 75 17.16 -0.81 -5.07
CA TRP A 75 16.44 -2.10 -4.98
C TRP A 75 15.22 -2.06 -4.05
N ILE A 76 15.32 -1.31 -2.96
CA ILE A 76 14.18 -1.12 -2.03
C ILE A 76 13.14 -0.20 -2.67
N ASN A 77 13.56 0.95 -3.24
CA ASN A 77 12.65 1.95 -3.79
C ASN A 77 11.90 1.49 -5.05
N ASP A 78 12.53 0.70 -5.91
CA ASP A 78 11.90 0.22 -7.15
C ASP A 78 11.43 -1.22 -7.08
N GLY A 79 12.17 -2.10 -6.36
CA GLY A 79 11.82 -3.50 -6.25
C GLY A 79 10.78 -3.79 -5.17
N LEU A 80 11.06 -3.42 -3.92
CA LEU A 80 10.13 -3.69 -2.82
C LEU A 80 8.88 -2.80 -2.89
N MET A 81 9.03 -1.54 -3.31
CA MET A 81 7.87 -0.67 -3.50
C MET A 81 6.99 -1.11 -4.67
N ALA A 82 7.51 -1.82 -5.69
CA ALA A 82 6.65 -2.45 -6.69
C ALA A 82 5.73 -3.52 -6.09
N ILE A 83 6.21 -4.28 -5.08
CA ILE A 83 5.37 -5.24 -4.34
C ILE A 83 4.34 -4.52 -3.47
N PHE A 84 4.71 -3.40 -2.84
CA PHE A 84 3.77 -2.54 -2.11
C PHE A 84 2.66 -2.06 -3.06
N PHE A 85 3.01 -1.46 -4.19
CA PHE A 85 2.02 -0.97 -5.16
C PHE A 85 1.23 -2.10 -5.84
N PHE A 86 1.79 -3.30 -5.93
CA PHE A 86 1.02 -4.48 -6.34
C PHE A 86 -0.08 -4.81 -5.31
N MET A 87 0.23 -4.76 -4.01
CA MET A 87 -0.77 -4.95 -2.95
C MET A 87 -1.84 -3.86 -2.99
N VAL A 88 -1.43 -2.58 -3.10
CA VAL A 88 -2.36 -1.44 -3.26
C VAL A 88 -3.25 -1.63 -4.50
N GLY A 89 -2.69 -2.09 -5.61
CA GLY A 89 -3.46 -2.40 -6.83
C GLY A 89 -4.50 -3.51 -6.63
N LEU A 90 -4.19 -4.53 -5.80
CA LEU A 90 -5.17 -5.57 -5.41
C LEU A 90 -6.28 -5.00 -4.52
N GLU A 91 -5.93 -4.13 -3.57
CA GLU A 91 -6.88 -3.41 -2.70
C GLU A 91 -7.81 -2.52 -3.51
N ILE A 92 -7.27 -1.68 -4.41
CA ILE A 92 -8.05 -0.85 -5.34
C ILE A 92 -9.05 -1.71 -6.11
N LYS A 93 -8.58 -2.83 -6.67
CA LYS A 93 -9.41 -3.75 -7.44
C LYS A 93 -10.53 -4.36 -6.60
N ARG A 94 -10.24 -4.76 -5.37
CA ARG A 94 -11.24 -5.26 -4.42
C ARG A 94 -12.29 -4.20 -4.12
N GLU A 95 -11.87 -2.98 -3.78
CA GLU A 95 -12.78 -1.88 -3.45
C GLU A 95 -13.70 -1.51 -4.61
N ILE A 96 -13.20 -1.53 -5.85
CA ILE A 96 -14.01 -1.27 -7.05
C ILE A 96 -15.01 -2.41 -7.31
N LEU A 97 -14.64 -3.67 -7.06
CA LEU A 97 -15.50 -4.82 -7.41
C LEU A 97 -16.55 -5.12 -6.33
N ILE A 98 -16.20 -5.04 -5.06
CA ILE A 98 -17.03 -5.51 -3.93
C ILE A 98 -17.02 -4.60 -2.71
N GLY A 99 -16.16 -3.57 -2.67
CA GLY A 99 -16.03 -2.65 -1.53
C GLY A 99 -16.87 -1.38 -1.67
N GLU A 100 -16.49 -0.34 -0.93
CA GLU A 100 -17.19 0.96 -0.89
C GLU A 100 -17.18 1.70 -2.24
N LEU A 101 -16.15 1.47 -3.06
CA LEU A 101 -16.06 2.05 -4.39
C LEU A 101 -16.91 1.33 -5.45
N SER A 102 -17.58 0.23 -5.08
CA SER A 102 -18.43 -0.56 -6.00
C SER A 102 -19.75 0.12 -6.34
N SER A 103 -20.21 1.05 -5.52
CA SER A 103 -21.43 1.83 -5.77
C SER A 103 -21.14 3.33 -5.82
N ILE A 104 -21.69 4.03 -6.81
CA ILE A 104 -21.51 5.48 -6.99
C ILE A 104 -21.96 6.26 -5.74
N GLN A 105 -22.99 5.79 -5.05
CA GLN A 105 -23.51 6.46 -3.86
C GLN A 105 -22.52 6.45 -2.69
N ASN A 106 -21.83 5.35 -2.45
CA ASN A 106 -20.84 5.21 -1.39
C ASN A 106 -19.49 5.80 -1.81
N ALA A 107 -19.09 5.61 -3.07
CA ALA A 107 -17.83 6.07 -3.62
C ALA A 107 -17.73 7.59 -3.75
N SER A 108 -18.86 8.27 -3.93
CA SER A 108 -18.87 9.71 -4.25
C SER A 108 -18.15 10.57 -3.20
N LEU A 109 -18.37 10.34 -1.91
CA LEU A 109 -17.75 11.14 -0.85
C LEU A 109 -16.24 10.89 -0.75
N PRO A 110 -15.73 9.64 -0.65
CA PRO A 110 -14.30 9.36 -0.66
C PRO A 110 -13.58 9.91 -1.90
N ILE A 111 -14.17 9.75 -3.10
CA ILE A 111 -13.57 10.23 -4.35
C ILE A 111 -13.46 11.76 -4.37
N ILE A 112 -14.53 12.48 -4.04
CA ILE A 112 -14.53 13.95 -4.01
C ILE A 112 -13.56 14.45 -2.93
N ALA A 113 -13.52 13.80 -1.78
CA ALA A 113 -12.60 14.11 -0.70
C ALA A 113 -11.14 13.89 -1.12
N ALA A 114 -10.83 12.79 -1.81
CA ALA A 114 -9.49 12.50 -2.32
C ALA A 114 -9.05 13.50 -3.39
N ILE A 115 -9.93 13.85 -4.35
CA ILE A 115 -9.65 14.91 -5.33
C ILE A 115 -9.31 16.22 -4.62
N GLY A 116 -10.07 16.59 -3.58
CA GLY A 116 -9.77 17.77 -2.77
C GLY A 116 -8.44 17.66 -2.06
N GLY A 117 -8.17 16.51 -1.46
CA GLY A 117 -6.93 16.18 -0.77
C GLY A 117 -5.70 16.12 -1.67
N MET A 118 -5.86 15.96 -2.98
CA MET A 118 -4.78 16.02 -3.96
C MET A 118 -4.60 17.42 -4.56
N VAL A 119 -5.69 18.01 -5.05
CA VAL A 119 -5.64 19.27 -5.82
C VAL A 119 -5.23 20.45 -4.94
N LEU A 120 -5.83 20.60 -3.76
CA LEU A 120 -5.58 21.77 -2.93
C LEU A 120 -4.14 21.83 -2.37
N PRO A 121 -3.56 20.73 -1.84
CA PRO A 121 -2.13 20.71 -1.47
C PRO A 121 -1.21 21.06 -2.64
N ALA A 122 -1.46 20.48 -3.83
CA ALA A 122 -0.69 20.76 -5.03
C ALA A 122 -0.74 22.24 -5.42
N LEU A 123 -1.92 22.86 -5.38
CA LEU A 123 -2.10 24.27 -5.68
C LEU A 123 -1.38 25.17 -4.67
N ILE A 124 -1.43 24.85 -3.37
CA ILE A 124 -0.70 25.59 -2.33
C ILE A 124 0.80 25.49 -2.57
N TYR A 125 1.30 24.28 -2.86
CA TYR A 125 2.72 24.08 -3.18
C TYR A 125 3.17 24.90 -4.38
N VAL A 126 2.42 24.82 -5.49
CA VAL A 126 2.71 25.58 -6.73
C VAL A 126 2.68 27.07 -6.47
N ALA A 127 1.70 27.57 -5.70
CA ALA A 127 1.60 28.99 -5.37
C ALA A 127 2.81 29.54 -4.59
N ILE A 128 3.41 28.72 -3.71
CA ILE A 128 4.58 29.09 -2.92
C ILE A 128 5.87 28.98 -3.74
N ASN A 129 5.96 27.98 -4.61
CA ASN A 129 7.16 27.66 -5.39
C ASN A 129 7.15 28.21 -6.82
N GLN A 130 6.27 29.18 -7.13
CA GLN A 130 6.19 29.80 -8.46
C GLN A 130 7.52 30.44 -8.85
N GLY A 131 8.07 30.02 -10.01
CA GLY A 131 9.30 30.57 -10.56
C GLY A 131 10.59 30.05 -9.92
N GLY A 132 10.52 29.10 -8.98
CA GLY A 132 11.68 28.40 -8.40
C GLY A 132 11.95 27.04 -9.04
N ASP A 133 13.17 26.56 -8.92
CA ASP A 133 13.61 25.25 -9.45
C ASP A 133 12.93 24.07 -8.73
N GLY A 134 12.30 24.30 -7.56
CA GLY A 134 11.60 23.29 -6.78
C GLY A 134 10.16 23.03 -7.21
N ILE A 135 9.69 23.63 -8.33
CA ILE A 135 8.29 23.50 -8.77
C ILE A 135 7.87 22.05 -9.00
N ASP A 136 8.77 21.18 -9.43
CA ASP A 136 8.48 19.78 -9.74
C ASP A 136 8.03 18.95 -8.53
N GLY A 137 8.26 19.44 -7.31
CA GLY A 137 7.83 18.81 -6.07
C GLY A 137 6.32 18.92 -5.75
N TRP A 138 5.50 19.47 -6.67
CA TRP A 138 4.06 19.72 -6.42
C TRP A 138 3.24 18.47 -6.05
N GLY A 139 3.68 17.28 -6.46
CA GLY A 139 3.04 16.02 -6.11
C GLY A 139 3.34 15.53 -4.68
N ILE A 140 4.39 16.06 -4.02
CA ILE A 140 4.83 15.58 -2.71
C ILE A 140 3.74 15.73 -1.64
N PRO A 141 3.09 16.91 -1.45
CA PRO A 141 2.08 17.08 -0.42
C PRO A 141 0.72 16.46 -0.75
N MET A 142 0.57 15.81 -1.92
CA MET A 142 -0.67 15.13 -2.29
C MET A 142 -0.82 13.78 -1.56
N ALA A 143 0.28 13.08 -1.30
CA ALA A 143 0.24 11.70 -0.83
C ALA A 143 -0.13 11.59 0.65
N THR A 144 -0.82 10.48 0.97
CA THR A 144 -1.16 10.08 2.35
C THR A 144 -0.47 8.76 2.66
N ASP A 145 0.16 8.65 3.82
CA ASP A 145 0.64 7.37 4.35
C ASP A 145 -0.52 6.63 5.03
N ILE A 146 -1.13 5.68 4.29
CA ILE A 146 -2.27 4.90 4.78
C ILE A 146 -1.92 4.15 6.05
N ALA A 147 -0.73 3.51 6.12
CA ALA A 147 -0.34 2.67 7.24
C ALA A 147 -0.26 3.52 8.53
N PHE A 148 0.31 4.71 8.43
CA PHE A 148 0.43 5.62 9.56
C PHE A 148 -0.92 6.25 9.94
N ALA A 149 -1.69 6.73 8.97
CA ALA A 149 -3.00 7.36 9.19
C ALA A 149 -4.01 6.40 9.84
N ILE A 150 -4.07 5.15 9.35
CA ILE A 150 -4.93 4.12 9.95
C ILE A 150 -4.44 3.74 11.34
N SER A 151 -3.13 3.57 11.55
CA SER A 151 -2.58 3.26 12.87
C SER A 151 -2.92 4.35 13.90
N ALA A 152 -2.82 5.62 13.52
CA ALA A 152 -3.19 6.74 14.36
C ALA A 152 -4.70 6.75 14.68
N LEU A 153 -5.56 6.45 13.68
CA LEU A 153 -7.01 6.36 13.89
C LEU A 153 -7.38 5.21 14.84
N VAL A 154 -6.71 4.07 14.70
CA VAL A 154 -6.92 2.88 15.54
C VAL A 154 -6.54 3.14 17.01
N LEU A 155 -5.53 3.95 17.29
CA LEU A 155 -5.17 4.34 18.66
C LEU A 155 -6.28 5.08 19.40
N LEU A 156 -7.22 5.72 18.68
CA LEU A 156 -8.40 6.34 19.28
C LEU A 156 -9.45 5.31 19.73
N GLY A 157 -9.32 4.05 19.31
CA GLY A 157 -10.13 2.91 19.73
C GLY A 157 -11.64 3.08 19.49
N ASN A 158 -12.44 2.66 20.44
CA ASN A 158 -13.91 2.66 20.35
C ASN A 158 -14.57 4.04 20.23
N ARG A 159 -13.78 5.13 20.24
CA ARG A 159 -14.30 6.50 20.05
C ARG A 159 -14.57 6.83 18.59
N VAL A 160 -14.08 6.01 17.67
CA VAL A 160 -14.20 6.20 16.23
C VAL A 160 -15.28 5.28 15.66
N PRO A 161 -16.32 5.81 15.00
CA PRO A 161 -17.30 4.98 14.31
C PRO A 161 -16.65 4.12 13.22
N PRO A 162 -17.02 2.84 13.04
CA PRO A 162 -16.48 1.98 11.98
C PRO A 162 -16.62 2.58 10.58
N ALA A 163 -17.73 3.28 10.32
CA ALA A 163 -17.96 3.95 9.04
C ALA A 163 -16.94 5.05 8.72
N LEU A 164 -16.39 5.73 9.74
CA LEU A 164 -15.35 6.74 9.57
C LEU A 164 -14.00 6.08 9.21
N PHE A 165 -13.75 4.89 9.76
CA PHE A 165 -12.60 4.08 9.42
C PHE A 165 -12.65 3.63 7.94
N THR A 166 -13.80 3.11 7.52
CA THR A 166 -14.04 2.70 6.12
C THR A 166 -13.89 3.89 5.17
N PHE A 167 -14.39 5.07 5.57
CA PHE A 167 -14.21 6.29 4.79
C PHE A 167 -12.72 6.66 4.61
N LEU A 168 -11.92 6.61 5.69
CA LEU A 168 -10.48 6.92 5.60
C LEU A 168 -9.74 5.93 4.71
N VAL A 169 -10.06 4.63 4.80
CA VAL A 169 -9.48 3.59 3.93
C VAL A 169 -9.84 3.85 2.47
N ALA A 170 -11.12 4.08 2.17
CA ALA A 170 -11.56 4.35 0.80
C ALA A 170 -10.94 5.64 0.23
N LEU A 171 -10.85 6.71 1.04
CA LEU A 171 -10.19 7.97 0.69
C LEU A 171 -8.72 7.73 0.35
N ALA A 172 -7.99 7.02 1.21
CA ALA A 172 -6.57 6.78 1.04
C ALA A 172 -6.27 5.89 -0.19
N ILE A 173 -7.11 4.88 -0.48
CA ILE A 173 -7.01 4.06 -1.69
C ILE A 173 -7.17 4.91 -2.96
N VAL A 174 -8.11 5.86 -2.97
CA VAL A 174 -8.29 6.78 -4.12
C VAL A 174 -7.13 7.77 -4.23
N ASP A 175 -6.61 8.25 -3.09
CA ASP A 175 -5.46 9.13 -3.01
C ASP A 175 -4.19 8.45 -3.56
N ASP A 176 -3.95 7.18 -3.19
CA ASP A 176 -2.83 6.38 -3.72
C ASP A 176 -2.95 6.12 -5.22
N LEU A 177 -4.17 5.85 -5.72
CA LEU A 177 -4.40 5.72 -7.16
C LEU A 177 -4.07 7.03 -7.88
N GLY A 178 -4.47 8.16 -7.31
CA GLY A 178 -4.13 9.48 -7.84
C GLY A 178 -2.62 9.74 -7.83
N ALA A 179 -1.93 9.39 -6.75
CA ALA A 179 -0.48 9.53 -6.64
C ALA A 179 0.25 8.67 -7.70
N VAL A 180 -0.18 7.41 -7.91
CA VAL A 180 0.36 6.54 -8.97
C VAL A 180 0.18 7.14 -10.36
N LEU A 181 -1.00 7.72 -10.64
CA LEU A 181 -1.25 8.39 -11.93
C LEU A 181 -0.36 9.62 -12.13
N VAL A 182 -0.19 10.42 -11.08
CA VAL A 182 0.70 11.59 -11.10
C VAL A 182 2.15 11.18 -11.35
N ILE A 183 2.64 10.15 -10.64
CA ILE A 183 3.98 9.59 -10.84
C ILE A 183 4.15 9.13 -12.29
N ALA A 184 3.18 8.39 -12.82
CA ALA A 184 3.23 7.83 -14.17
C ALA A 184 3.31 8.89 -15.27
N ILE A 185 2.58 10.00 -15.10
CA ILE A 185 2.41 11.02 -16.15
C ILE A 185 3.48 12.12 -16.05
N PHE A 186 3.80 12.56 -14.83
CA PHE A 186 4.59 13.78 -14.62
C PHE A 186 6.05 13.52 -14.22
N TYR A 187 6.36 12.37 -13.60
CA TYR A 187 7.72 12.07 -13.14
C TYR A 187 8.46 11.05 -14.02
N THR A 188 7.87 10.65 -15.13
CA THR A 188 8.54 9.82 -16.14
C THR A 188 9.60 10.65 -16.89
N GLN A 189 10.82 10.13 -16.94
CA GLN A 189 11.95 10.78 -17.63
C GLN A 189 12.00 10.37 -19.13
N THR A 190 13.17 10.02 -19.62
CA THR A 190 13.36 9.57 -21.01
C THR A 190 12.74 8.19 -21.25
N ILE A 191 11.87 8.08 -22.25
CA ILE A 191 11.14 6.83 -22.53
C ILE A 191 11.90 6.00 -23.56
N ASN A 192 12.25 4.76 -23.18
CA ASN A 192 12.69 3.73 -24.11
C ASN A 192 11.48 2.96 -24.63
N LEU A 193 11.06 3.27 -25.86
CA LEU A 193 9.87 2.68 -26.48
C LEU A 193 9.99 1.16 -26.69
N ILE A 194 11.21 0.61 -26.88
CA ILE A 194 11.41 -0.83 -27.04
C ILE A 194 11.10 -1.54 -25.72
N ALA A 195 11.71 -1.08 -24.62
CA ALA A 195 11.46 -1.66 -23.31
C ALA A 195 9.98 -1.50 -22.89
N LEU A 196 9.38 -0.33 -23.14
CA LEU A 196 7.97 -0.08 -22.87
C LEU A 196 7.05 -1.01 -23.69
N SER A 197 7.37 -1.27 -24.96
CA SER A 197 6.60 -2.22 -25.78
C SER A 197 6.68 -3.66 -25.28
N LEU A 198 7.85 -4.08 -24.76
CA LEU A 198 8.04 -5.39 -24.12
C LEU A 198 7.28 -5.49 -22.78
N ALA A 199 7.25 -4.43 -22.01
CA ALA A 199 6.41 -4.35 -20.80
C ALA A 199 4.92 -4.46 -21.15
N ALA A 200 4.46 -3.73 -22.16
CA ALA A 200 3.08 -3.82 -22.66
C ALA A 200 2.73 -5.22 -23.19
N PHE A 201 3.64 -5.86 -23.92
CA PHE A 201 3.48 -7.25 -24.35
C PHE A 201 3.36 -8.21 -23.16
N SER A 202 4.21 -8.06 -22.14
CA SER A 202 4.13 -8.86 -20.91
C SER A 202 2.79 -8.66 -20.20
N PHE A 203 2.24 -7.45 -20.20
CA PHE A 203 0.90 -7.18 -19.67
C PHE A 203 -0.20 -7.88 -20.48
N LEU A 204 -0.11 -7.90 -21.81
CA LEU A 204 -1.03 -8.67 -22.66
C LEU A 204 -0.97 -10.17 -22.37
N VAL A 205 0.23 -10.71 -22.10
CA VAL A 205 0.39 -12.11 -21.66
C VAL A 205 -0.33 -12.33 -20.32
N LEU A 206 -0.19 -11.43 -19.33
CA LEU A 206 -0.91 -11.50 -18.04
C LEU A 206 -2.44 -11.51 -18.25
N LEU A 207 -2.97 -10.64 -19.12
CA LEU A 207 -4.38 -10.61 -19.45
C LEU A 207 -4.85 -11.90 -20.15
N THR A 208 -4.01 -12.47 -20.99
CA THR A 208 -4.29 -13.76 -21.67
C THR A 208 -4.36 -14.90 -20.65
N LEU A 209 -3.40 -14.96 -19.69
CA LEU A 209 -3.44 -15.93 -18.58
C LEU A 209 -4.73 -15.81 -17.76
N ASN A 210 -5.20 -14.58 -17.51
CA ASN A 210 -6.46 -14.33 -16.81
C ASN A 210 -7.66 -14.86 -17.64
N ARG A 211 -7.73 -14.49 -18.93
CA ARG A 211 -8.84 -14.90 -19.83
C ARG A 211 -8.89 -16.40 -20.08
N THR A 212 -7.75 -17.08 -20.06
CA THR A 212 -7.67 -18.56 -20.18
C THR A 212 -8.04 -19.28 -18.88
N GLY A 213 -8.36 -18.55 -17.82
CA GLY A 213 -8.82 -19.13 -16.56
C GLY A 213 -7.70 -19.79 -15.74
N ILE A 214 -6.46 -19.37 -15.90
CA ILE A 214 -5.35 -19.83 -15.08
C ILE A 214 -5.42 -19.14 -13.70
N HIS A 215 -5.66 -19.91 -12.63
CA HIS A 215 -5.75 -19.40 -11.26
C HIS A 215 -4.46 -19.63 -10.45
N ALA A 216 -3.45 -20.31 -11.02
CA ALA A 216 -2.15 -20.49 -10.39
C ALA A 216 -1.41 -19.14 -10.32
N ILE A 217 -0.85 -18.80 -9.14
CA ILE A 217 -0.20 -17.51 -8.89
C ILE A 217 1.17 -17.43 -9.57
N LEU A 218 1.90 -18.56 -9.64
CA LEU A 218 3.28 -18.60 -10.14
C LEU A 218 3.47 -18.01 -11.55
N PRO A 219 2.64 -18.34 -12.58
CA PRO A 219 2.75 -17.73 -13.90
C PRO A 219 2.61 -16.21 -13.88
N TYR A 220 1.68 -15.67 -13.07
CA TYR A 220 1.50 -14.23 -12.93
C TYR A 220 2.71 -13.57 -12.27
N PHE A 221 3.28 -14.22 -11.26
CA PHE A 221 4.49 -13.71 -10.60
C PHE A 221 5.67 -13.64 -11.58
N LEU A 222 5.92 -14.71 -12.35
CA LEU A 222 7.02 -14.75 -13.31
C LEU A 222 6.86 -13.69 -14.43
N VAL A 223 5.68 -13.64 -15.05
CA VAL A 223 5.42 -12.66 -16.12
C VAL A 223 5.37 -11.23 -15.56
N GLY A 224 4.84 -11.05 -14.35
CA GLY A 224 4.83 -9.75 -13.65
C GLY A 224 6.25 -9.25 -13.34
N THR A 225 7.15 -10.14 -12.93
CA THR A 225 8.57 -9.79 -12.71
C THR A 225 9.26 -9.41 -14.03
N ILE A 226 8.98 -10.11 -15.13
CA ILE A 226 9.48 -9.75 -16.46
C ILE A 226 8.94 -8.38 -16.88
N MET A 227 7.66 -8.12 -16.66
CA MET A 227 7.04 -6.82 -16.94
C MET A 227 7.67 -5.71 -16.11
N TRP A 228 7.90 -5.93 -14.82
CA TRP A 228 8.57 -4.99 -13.92
C TRP A 228 9.99 -4.67 -14.41
N PHE A 229 10.76 -5.69 -14.84
CA PHE A 229 12.09 -5.50 -15.39
C PHE A 229 12.08 -4.60 -16.64
N PHE A 230 11.19 -4.86 -17.60
CA PHE A 230 11.09 -4.03 -18.79
C PHE A 230 10.56 -2.63 -18.47
N MET A 231 9.71 -2.48 -17.46
CA MET A 231 9.26 -1.17 -16.99
C MET A 231 10.46 -0.37 -16.42
N LEU A 232 11.31 -1.01 -15.62
CA LEU A 232 12.54 -0.40 -15.07
C LEU A 232 13.47 0.11 -16.20
N GLU A 233 13.66 -0.68 -17.26
CA GLU A 233 14.48 -0.32 -18.42
C GLU A 233 13.81 0.71 -19.36
N SER A 234 12.52 0.93 -19.21
CA SER A 234 11.75 1.83 -20.07
C SER A 234 11.88 3.31 -19.69
N GLY A 235 12.38 3.62 -18.49
CA GLY A 235 12.39 4.97 -17.93
C GLY A 235 11.07 5.38 -17.28
N VAL A 236 10.04 4.55 -17.38
CA VAL A 236 8.82 4.69 -16.59
C VAL A 236 9.04 4.05 -15.23
N HIS A 237 8.51 4.67 -14.14
CA HIS A 237 8.72 4.15 -12.80
C HIS A 237 8.28 2.69 -12.66
N ALA A 238 9.23 1.83 -12.25
CA ALA A 238 9.03 0.39 -12.16
C ALA A 238 7.91 -0.01 -11.18
N THR A 239 7.63 0.82 -10.19
CA THR A 239 6.56 0.62 -9.20
C THR A 239 5.16 0.55 -9.82
N ILE A 240 4.94 1.25 -10.95
CA ILE A 240 3.66 1.24 -11.69
C ILE A 240 3.36 -0.16 -12.23
N ALA A 241 4.39 -0.94 -12.57
CA ALA A 241 4.23 -2.33 -12.99
C ALA A 241 3.49 -3.16 -11.93
N GLY A 242 3.70 -2.88 -10.64
CA GLY A 242 2.97 -3.54 -9.55
C GLY A 242 1.46 -3.33 -9.67
N VAL A 243 1.00 -2.08 -9.80
CA VAL A 243 -0.43 -1.75 -9.94
C VAL A 243 -1.02 -2.39 -11.19
N ILE A 244 -0.33 -2.29 -12.32
CA ILE A 244 -0.78 -2.86 -13.60
C ILE A 244 -0.88 -4.38 -13.53
N ALA A 245 0.11 -5.06 -12.91
CA ALA A 245 0.07 -6.50 -12.70
C ALA A 245 -1.12 -6.93 -11.84
N ALA A 246 -1.44 -6.18 -10.78
CA ALA A 246 -2.58 -6.47 -9.90
C ALA A 246 -3.92 -6.46 -10.65
N ILE A 247 -4.08 -5.55 -11.61
CA ILE A 247 -5.28 -5.50 -12.47
C ILE A 247 -5.47 -6.82 -13.23
N ALA A 248 -4.38 -7.45 -13.67
CA ALA A 248 -4.43 -8.69 -14.43
C ALA A 248 -4.72 -9.95 -13.58
N ILE A 249 -4.54 -9.92 -12.25
CA ILE A 249 -4.81 -11.07 -11.37
C ILE A 249 -6.31 -11.43 -11.37
N PRO A 250 -6.70 -12.73 -11.46
CA PRO A 250 -8.10 -13.12 -11.43
C PRO A 250 -8.81 -12.79 -10.11
N SER A 251 -9.97 -12.14 -10.20
CA SER A 251 -10.84 -11.83 -9.03
C SER A 251 -12.10 -12.70 -9.00
N GLN A 252 -12.19 -13.71 -9.86
CA GLN A 252 -13.27 -14.70 -9.84
C GLN A 252 -12.77 -16.00 -9.22
N PRO A 253 -13.59 -16.69 -8.41
CA PRO A 253 -13.25 -18.00 -7.89
C PRO A 253 -13.25 -19.05 -9.01
N LYS A 254 -12.43 -20.09 -8.86
CA LYS A 254 -12.35 -21.19 -9.82
C LYS A 254 -13.65 -22.00 -9.89
N PHE A 255 -14.36 -22.10 -8.77
CA PHE A 255 -15.65 -22.80 -8.67
C PHE A 255 -16.69 -21.90 -8.02
N ALA A 256 -17.91 -21.95 -8.55
CA ALA A 256 -19.05 -21.24 -7.97
C ALA A 256 -19.32 -21.71 -6.52
N PRO A 257 -19.57 -20.78 -5.59
CA PRO A 257 -19.79 -21.10 -4.16
C PRO A 257 -20.97 -22.05 -3.91
N VAL A 258 -21.96 -22.08 -4.82
CA VAL A 258 -23.20 -22.87 -4.70
C VAL A 258 -22.96 -24.36 -4.43
N ASN A 259 -21.91 -24.94 -5.01
CA ASN A 259 -21.58 -26.36 -4.84
C ASN A 259 -20.55 -26.63 -3.72
N PHE A 260 -20.03 -25.59 -3.10
CA PHE A 260 -18.97 -25.70 -2.10
C PHE A 260 -19.47 -26.41 -0.84
N THR A 261 -20.61 -25.97 -0.30
CA THR A 261 -21.18 -26.51 0.94
C THR A 261 -21.45 -28.00 0.84
N ARG A 262 -22.02 -28.47 -0.30
CA ARG A 262 -22.28 -29.88 -0.51
C ARG A 262 -20.97 -30.69 -0.53
N ARG A 263 -19.97 -30.25 -1.28
CA ARG A 263 -18.68 -30.94 -1.41
C ARG A 263 -17.89 -30.98 -0.11
N ILE A 264 -17.94 -29.92 0.70
CA ILE A 264 -17.31 -29.93 2.03
C ILE A 264 -18.04 -30.87 2.97
N LYS A 265 -19.38 -30.93 2.91
CA LYS A 265 -20.17 -31.82 3.73
C LYS A 265 -19.83 -33.28 3.43
N ASP A 266 -19.78 -33.66 2.15
CA ASP A 266 -19.39 -35.00 1.73
C ASP A 266 -17.99 -35.40 2.25
N LEU A 267 -17.03 -34.45 2.21
CA LEU A 267 -15.66 -34.68 2.72
C LEU A 267 -15.58 -34.77 4.26
N LEU A 268 -16.45 -34.02 4.96
CA LEU A 268 -16.55 -34.12 6.43
C LEU A 268 -17.20 -35.44 6.85
N ASP A 269 -18.25 -35.87 6.16
CA ASP A 269 -18.90 -37.16 6.40
C ASP A 269 -17.91 -38.32 6.14
N GLU A 270 -17.09 -38.19 5.07
CA GLU A 270 -15.99 -39.14 4.79
C GLU A 270 -14.94 -39.14 5.91
N TYR A 271 -14.55 -37.97 6.43
CA TYR A 271 -13.59 -37.84 7.53
C TYR A 271 -14.08 -38.51 8.82
N ASP A 272 -15.35 -38.36 9.16
CA ASP A 272 -15.97 -38.92 10.37
C ASP A 272 -16.12 -40.45 10.32
N ASN A 273 -16.16 -41.04 9.12
CA ASN A 273 -16.20 -42.48 8.93
C ASN A 273 -14.88 -43.20 9.27
N TYR A 274 -13.79 -42.46 9.47
CA TYR A 274 -12.51 -43.05 9.90
C TYR A 274 -12.37 -43.01 11.42
N PRO A 275 -12.06 -44.16 12.08
CA PRO A 275 -11.91 -44.20 13.53
C PRO A 275 -10.74 -43.29 13.96
N VAL A 276 -10.99 -42.56 15.05
CA VAL A 276 -9.96 -41.72 15.68
C VAL A 276 -8.81 -42.65 16.14
N ALA A 277 -7.63 -42.46 15.58
CA ALA A 277 -6.46 -43.22 16.03
C ALA A 277 -6.18 -42.90 17.50
N THR A 278 -6.02 -43.94 18.31
CA THR A 278 -5.79 -43.85 19.75
C THR A 278 -4.44 -43.26 20.11
N ASP A 279 -3.58 -43.01 19.13
CA ASP A 279 -2.15 -42.65 19.30
C ASP A 279 -1.79 -41.25 18.78
N HIS A 280 -2.65 -40.29 18.90
CA HIS A 280 -2.40 -38.87 18.51
C HIS A 280 -1.92 -38.63 17.06
N THR A 281 -1.82 -39.68 16.23
CA THR A 281 -1.45 -39.62 14.82
C THR A 281 -2.71 -39.60 13.94
N THR A 282 -2.80 -38.61 13.04
CA THR A 282 -3.87 -38.57 12.04
C THR A 282 -3.62 -39.71 11.03
N HIS A 283 -4.60 -40.57 10.77
CA HIS A 283 -4.53 -41.55 9.70
C HIS A 283 -4.20 -40.87 8.36
N ASP A 284 -3.34 -41.49 7.53
CA ASP A 284 -2.98 -40.90 6.21
C ASP A 284 -4.18 -40.54 5.35
N LYS A 285 -5.26 -41.31 5.45
CA LYS A 285 -6.52 -41.00 4.76
C LYS A 285 -7.21 -39.75 5.31
N GLN A 286 -7.26 -39.57 6.63
CA GLN A 286 -7.80 -38.34 7.24
C GLN A 286 -6.95 -37.12 6.86
N LYS A 287 -5.63 -37.27 6.81
CA LYS A 287 -4.72 -36.22 6.33
C LYS A 287 -4.98 -35.85 4.86
N SER A 288 -5.24 -36.86 4.02
CA SER A 288 -5.60 -36.64 2.61
C SER A 288 -6.92 -35.90 2.47
N ILE A 289 -7.95 -36.25 3.28
CA ILE A 289 -9.24 -35.56 3.28
C ILE A 289 -9.07 -34.09 3.72
N LEU A 290 -8.30 -33.84 4.79
CA LEU A 290 -8.00 -32.46 5.23
C LEU A 290 -7.28 -31.66 4.15
N GLN A 291 -6.34 -32.27 3.42
CA GLN A 291 -5.67 -31.64 2.28
C GLN A 291 -6.66 -31.34 1.14
N ASN A 292 -7.60 -32.23 0.86
CA ASN A 292 -8.67 -32.02 -0.13
C ASN A 292 -9.60 -30.89 0.30
N ILE A 293 -10.00 -30.84 1.57
CA ILE A 293 -10.81 -29.73 2.12
C ILE A 293 -10.06 -28.40 1.93
N ASN A 294 -8.78 -28.35 2.30
CA ASN A 294 -7.98 -27.13 2.13
C ASN A 294 -7.84 -26.72 0.67
N ARG A 295 -7.68 -27.70 -0.26
CA ARG A 295 -7.69 -27.41 -1.70
C ARG A 295 -9.02 -26.83 -2.16
N LYS A 296 -10.16 -27.40 -1.71
CA LYS A 296 -11.49 -26.88 -2.06
C LYS A 296 -11.75 -25.49 -1.51
N ILE A 297 -11.29 -25.19 -0.30
CA ILE A 297 -11.33 -23.83 0.26
C ILE A 297 -10.53 -22.85 -0.62
N ASN A 298 -9.33 -23.24 -1.02
CA ASN A 298 -8.49 -22.41 -1.91
C ASN A 298 -9.10 -22.24 -3.30
N ASP A 299 -9.84 -23.23 -3.82
CA ASP A 299 -10.50 -23.16 -5.13
C ASP A 299 -11.71 -22.18 -5.13
N VAL A 300 -12.30 -21.90 -3.97
CA VAL A 300 -13.40 -20.93 -3.82
C VAL A 300 -12.87 -19.53 -3.51
N CYS A 301 -11.67 -19.43 -2.92
CA CYS A 301 -11.00 -18.16 -2.73
C CYS A 301 -10.46 -17.63 -4.06
N THR A 302 -10.67 -16.34 -4.31
CA THR A 302 -10.09 -15.71 -5.51
C THR A 302 -8.56 -15.55 -5.37
N PRO A 303 -7.78 -15.70 -6.46
CA PRO A 303 -6.33 -15.46 -6.41
C PRO A 303 -5.98 -14.06 -5.89
N SER A 304 -6.72 -13.02 -6.29
CA SER A 304 -6.52 -11.64 -5.82
C SER A 304 -6.67 -11.51 -4.30
N ALA A 305 -7.77 -12.01 -3.72
CA ALA A 305 -7.99 -11.96 -2.27
C ALA A 305 -6.96 -12.80 -1.48
N THR A 306 -6.51 -13.92 -2.06
CA THR A 306 -5.48 -14.76 -1.45
C THR A 306 -4.13 -14.05 -1.41
N LEU A 307 -3.74 -13.37 -2.51
CA LEU A 307 -2.50 -12.60 -2.59
C LEU A 307 -2.53 -11.39 -1.66
N GLU A 308 -3.60 -10.61 -1.69
CA GLU A 308 -3.80 -9.46 -0.81
C GLU A 308 -3.59 -9.85 0.65
N ARG A 309 -4.30 -10.88 1.13
CA ARG A 309 -4.16 -11.39 2.50
C ARG A 309 -2.75 -11.88 2.84
N LYS A 310 -2.05 -12.53 1.90
CA LYS A 310 -0.68 -13.03 2.12
C LYS A 310 0.35 -11.91 2.11
N LEU A 311 0.15 -10.88 1.32
CA LEU A 311 1.09 -9.77 1.18
C LEU A 311 0.92 -8.70 2.25
N HIS A 312 -0.25 -8.59 2.85
CA HIS A 312 -0.55 -7.56 3.84
C HIS A 312 0.45 -7.51 4.99
N LEU A 313 0.77 -8.66 5.62
CA LEU A 313 1.75 -8.72 6.72
C LEU A 313 3.19 -8.45 6.24
N PRO A 314 3.73 -9.10 5.19
CA PRO A 314 5.06 -8.80 4.69
C PRO A 314 5.23 -7.35 4.24
N VAL A 315 4.22 -6.77 3.60
CA VAL A 315 4.27 -5.37 3.18
C VAL A 315 4.30 -4.44 4.39
N GLY A 316 3.39 -4.62 5.33
CA GLY A 316 3.28 -3.74 6.50
C GLY A 316 4.45 -3.87 7.48
N LEU A 317 4.96 -5.09 7.72
CA LEU A 317 5.98 -5.34 8.75
C LEU A 317 7.42 -5.36 8.21
N LEU A 318 7.61 -5.49 6.91
CA LEU A 318 8.95 -5.58 6.32
C LEU A 318 9.18 -4.50 5.25
N ILE A 319 8.34 -4.42 4.21
CA ILE A 319 8.61 -3.55 3.06
C ILE A 319 8.55 -2.08 3.44
N ILE A 320 7.45 -1.63 4.05
CA ILE A 320 7.28 -0.22 4.45
C ILE A 320 8.31 0.20 5.50
N PRO A 321 8.59 -0.58 6.57
CA PRO A 321 9.65 -0.24 7.52
C PRO A 321 11.05 -0.24 6.92
N LEU A 322 11.38 -1.15 5.99
CA LEU A 322 12.67 -1.12 5.28
C LEU A 322 12.78 0.12 4.39
N PHE A 323 11.71 0.49 3.70
CA PHE A 323 11.67 1.72 2.92
C PHE A 323 11.91 2.94 3.81
N ALA A 324 11.22 3.04 4.96
CA ALA A 324 11.44 4.12 5.92
C ALA A 324 12.86 4.12 6.48
N LEU A 325 13.41 2.93 6.81
CA LEU A 325 14.77 2.81 7.33
C LEU A 325 15.81 3.36 6.36
N VAL A 326 15.62 3.18 5.06
CA VAL A 326 16.57 3.59 4.02
C VAL A 326 16.39 5.05 3.60
N ASN A 327 15.15 5.57 3.66
CA ASN A 327 14.83 6.88 3.09
C ASN A 327 14.55 7.98 4.12
N ALA A 328 14.21 7.63 5.39
CA ALA A 328 13.93 8.63 6.43
C ALA A 328 15.19 9.08 7.21
N GLY A 329 16.37 8.57 6.88
CA GLY A 329 17.63 8.95 7.54
C GLY A 329 18.14 10.30 7.06
N VAL A 330 17.61 11.37 7.63
CA VAL A 330 18.02 12.77 7.34
C VAL A 330 18.94 13.28 8.45
N THR A 331 20.03 13.97 8.05
CA THR A 331 20.91 14.65 9.01
C THR A 331 20.26 15.95 9.47
N VAL A 332 19.99 16.08 10.76
CA VAL A 332 19.30 17.24 11.34
C VAL A 332 20.30 18.16 11.99
N GLU A 333 20.59 19.29 11.39
CA GLU A 333 21.33 20.38 12.02
C GLU A 333 20.36 21.32 12.73
N PHE A 334 20.29 21.23 14.06
CA PHE A 334 19.35 22.03 14.87
C PHE A 334 19.48 23.55 14.63
N SER A 335 20.67 24.03 14.29
CA SER A 335 20.91 25.43 13.94
C SER A 335 20.26 25.88 12.64
N SER A 336 20.04 24.95 11.72
CA SER A 336 19.52 25.21 10.36
C SER A 336 18.04 24.95 10.21
N ILE A 337 17.40 24.28 11.20
CA ILE A 337 15.96 23.89 11.12
C ILE A 337 15.04 25.09 10.83
N SER A 338 15.25 26.22 11.55
CA SER A 338 14.40 27.41 11.34
C SER A 338 14.53 28.01 9.94
N LYS A 339 15.69 27.85 9.30
CA LYS A 339 15.89 28.29 7.93
C LYS A 339 15.28 27.32 6.93
N ILE A 340 15.48 26.01 7.13
CA ILE A 340 14.95 24.96 6.25
C ILE A 340 13.42 24.97 6.21
N ILE A 341 12.73 25.12 7.35
CA ILE A 341 11.26 25.21 7.41
C ILE A 341 10.72 26.40 6.60
N LEU A 342 11.48 27.48 6.51
CA LEU A 342 11.08 28.67 5.75
C LEU A 342 11.47 28.60 4.25
N GLU A 343 12.24 27.61 3.84
CA GLU A 343 12.53 27.37 2.42
C GLU A 343 11.22 27.06 1.65
N PRO A 344 11.08 27.58 0.42
CA PRO A 344 9.84 27.44 -0.34
C PRO A 344 9.37 26.01 -0.50
N ILE A 345 10.27 25.04 -0.71
CA ILE A 345 9.95 23.62 -0.85
C ILE A 345 9.36 23.08 0.46
N SER A 346 10.08 23.23 1.58
CA SER A 346 9.63 22.75 2.90
C SER A 346 8.34 23.42 3.34
N LEU A 347 8.22 24.74 3.13
CA LEU A 347 7.02 25.50 3.44
C LEU A 347 5.83 25.04 2.61
N GLY A 348 6.04 24.82 1.31
CA GLY A 348 5.02 24.34 0.38
C GLY A 348 4.51 22.96 0.75
N ILE A 349 5.41 22.03 1.12
CA ILE A 349 5.04 20.68 1.57
C ILE A 349 4.28 20.74 2.89
N THR A 350 4.82 21.47 3.88
CA THR A 350 4.22 21.56 5.22
C THR A 350 2.83 22.18 5.18
N LEU A 351 2.67 23.31 4.50
CA LEU A 351 1.35 23.94 4.34
C LEU A 351 0.41 23.11 3.47
N GLY A 352 0.93 22.45 2.43
CA GLY A 352 0.15 21.52 1.61
C GLY A 352 -0.42 20.36 2.43
N LEU A 353 0.40 19.72 3.25
CA LEU A 353 -0.03 18.58 4.09
C LEU A 353 -0.96 19.02 5.24
N ILE A 354 -0.63 20.11 5.97
CA ILE A 354 -1.40 20.51 7.14
C ILE A 354 -2.66 21.26 6.75
N VAL A 355 -2.55 22.28 5.89
CA VAL A 355 -3.67 23.16 5.52
C VAL A 355 -4.37 22.64 4.27
N GLY A 356 -3.60 22.28 3.25
CA GLY A 356 -4.14 21.85 1.96
C GLY A 356 -4.94 20.56 2.06
N LYS A 357 -4.41 19.52 2.74
CA LYS A 357 -5.13 18.25 2.94
C LYS A 357 -6.40 18.46 3.76
N VAL A 358 -6.32 19.21 4.87
CA VAL A 358 -7.48 19.42 5.75
C VAL A 358 -8.58 20.19 5.01
N LEU A 359 -8.24 21.30 4.39
CA LEU A 359 -9.23 22.10 3.63
C LEU A 359 -9.72 21.37 2.38
N GLY A 360 -8.85 20.64 1.71
CA GLY A 360 -9.20 19.86 0.51
C GLY A 360 -10.18 18.74 0.82
N ILE A 361 -9.82 17.88 1.77
CA ILE A 361 -10.65 16.72 2.15
C ILE A 361 -11.96 17.21 2.80
N ALA A 362 -11.87 17.98 3.89
CA ALA A 362 -13.07 18.41 4.63
C ALA A 362 -13.91 19.43 3.85
N GLY A 363 -13.27 20.37 3.14
CA GLY A 363 -13.96 21.41 2.37
C GLY A 363 -14.75 20.84 1.21
N LEU A 364 -14.13 20.01 0.35
CA LEU A 364 -14.86 19.38 -0.75
C LEU A 364 -15.89 18.37 -0.26
N SER A 365 -15.62 17.64 0.82
CA SER A 365 -16.65 16.79 1.46
C SER A 365 -17.85 17.60 1.92
N TRP A 366 -17.64 18.76 2.56
CA TRP A 366 -18.72 19.64 3.00
C TRP A 366 -19.53 20.18 1.82
N ILE A 367 -18.86 20.63 0.75
CA ILE A 367 -19.50 21.10 -0.48
C ILE A 367 -20.35 19.99 -1.11
N ALA A 368 -19.80 18.77 -1.25
CA ALA A 368 -20.48 17.63 -1.83
C ALA A 368 -21.74 17.23 -1.07
N VAL A 369 -21.67 17.24 0.27
CA VAL A 369 -22.81 16.94 1.13
C VAL A 369 -23.86 18.05 1.06
N LYS A 370 -23.44 19.33 1.07
CA LYS A 370 -24.34 20.49 0.95
C LYS A 370 -25.07 20.52 -0.38
N LEU A 371 -24.39 20.16 -1.46
CA LEU A 371 -24.97 20.06 -2.81
C LEU A 371 -25.76 18.76 -3.02
N LYS A 372 -25.83 17.87 -2.01
CA LYS A 372 -26.51 16.57 -2.07
C LYS A 372 -25.95 15.62 -3.14
N ILE A 373 -24.70 15.83 -3.57
CA ILE A 373 -23.97 14.96 -4.50
C ILE A 373 -23.52 13.69 -3.78
N ALA A 374 -23.12 13.83 -2.51
CA ALA A 374 -22.69 12.74 -1.66
C ALA A 374 -23.44 12.76 -0.31
N LYS A 375 -23.43 11.60 0.37
CA LYS A 375 -23.98 11.46 1.71
C LYS A 375 -22.85 11.17 2.70
N LEU A 376 -23.02 11.64 3.95
CA LEU A 376 -22.13 11.23 5.03
C LEU A 376 -22.26 9.73 5.29
N PRO A 377 -21.17 9.04 5.66
CA PRO A 377 -21.25 7.67 6.13
C PRO A 377 -22.15 7.58 7.36
N ASN A 378 -22.78 6.42 7.58
CA ASN A 378 -23.71 6.22 8.68
C ASN A 378 -23.05 6.54 10.03
N ASP A 379 -23.81 7.16 10.93
CA ASP A 379 -23.36 7.54 12.28
C ASP A 379 -22.11 8.44 12.32
N THR A 380 -21.83 9.20 11.23
CA THR A 380 -20.72 10.14 11.17
C THR A 380 -21.17 11.58 11.05
N SER A 381 -20.35 12.50 11.54
CA SER A 381 -20.56 13.94 11.46
C SER A 381 -19.48 14.64 10.65
N MET A 382 -19.77 15.83 10.10
CA MET A 382 -18.76 16.65 9.42
C MET A 382 -17.58 17.03 10.32
N ARG A 383 -17.77 17.13 11.64
CA ARG A 383 -16.67 17.36 12.60
C ARG A 383 -15.69 16.20 12.63
N GLN A 384 -16.18 14.96 12.51
CA GLN A 384 -15.36 13.76 12.45
C GLN A 384 -14.62 13.65 11.10
N ILE A 385 -15.27 14.01 9.99
CA ILE A 385 -14.59 14.12 8.68
C ILE A 385 -13.46 15.15 8.75
N PHE A 386 -13.72 16.32 9.36
CA PHE A 386 -12.68 17.31 9.60
C PHE A 386 -11.52 16.78 10.47
N GLY A 387 -11.82 16.02 11.54
CA GLY A 387 -10.80 15.36 12.36
C GLY A 387 -9.97 14.34 11.56
N VAL A 388 -10.61 13.51 10.74
CA VAL A 388 -9.92 12.51 9.89
C VAL A 388 -9.10 13.16 8.79
N SER A 389 -9.48 14.34 8.30
CA SER A 389 -8.70 15.06 7.27
C SER A 389 -7.29 15.44 7.73
N PHE A 390 -7.06 15.63 9.05
CA PHE A 390 -5.71 15.79 9.60
C PHE A 390 -4.88 14.52 9.46
N LEU A 391 -5.49 13.35 9.63
CA LEU A 391 -4.79 12.07 9.42
C LEU A 391 -4.44 11.87 7.95
N GLY A 392 -5.31 12.31 7.03
CA GLY A 392 -5.00 12.37 5.61
C GLY A 392 -3.81 13.28 5.25
N GLY A 393 -3.44 14.22 6.13
CA GLY A 393 -2.25 15.07 6.00
C GLY A 393 -0.95 14.40 6.42
N ILE A 394 -0.98 13.16 6.93
CA ILE A 394 0.24 12.40 7.25
C ILE A 394 0.77 11.78 5.96
N GLY A 395 1.74 12.44 5.32
CA GLY A 395 2.29 11.99 4.04
C GLY A 395 3.47 11.02 4.19
N PHE A 396 4.28 11.22 5.19
CA PHE A 396 5.47 10.49 5.64
C PHE A 396 6.15 9.62 4.55
N THR A 397 6.02 8.29 4.57
CA THR A 397 6.72 7.39 3.62
C THR A 397 6.36 7.68 2.16
N MET A 398 5.10 8.00 1.88
CA MET A 398 4.65 8.29 0.52
C MET A 398 5.13 9.67 0.03
N SER A 399 5.15 10.69 0.91
CA SER A 399 5.74 11.99 0.56
C SER A 399 7.24 11.89 0.31
N ILE A 400 7.97 11.11 1.12
CA ILE A 400 9.40 10.84 0.91
C ILE A 400 9.62 10.12 -0.44
N PHE A 401 8.78 9.12 -0.75
CA PHE A 401 8.86 8.39 -2.01
C PHE A 401 8.67 9.32 -3.23
N ILE A 402 7.65 10.18 -3.19
CA ILE A 402 7.42 11.13 -4.28
C ILE A 402 8.52 12.18 -4.35
N ALA A 403 9.08 12.61 -3.20
CA ALA A 403 10.21 13.56 -3.18
C ALA A 403 11.45 12.97 -3.86
N ASP A 404 11.78 11.71 -3.62
CA ASP A 404 12.88 11.03 -4.29
C ASP A 404 12.65 10.95 -5.80
N LEU A 405 11.41 10.74 -6.26
CA LEU A 405 11.07 10.71 -7.68
C LEU A 405 11.08 12.10 -8.33
N ALA A 406 10.55 13.10 -7.63
CA ALA A 406 10.45 14.48 -8.13
C ALA A 406 11.83 15.15 -8.27
N PHE A 407 12.74 14.89 -7.33
CA PHE A 407 14.03 15.56 -7.22
C PHE A 407 15.23 14.66 -7.47
N ASN A 408 15.07 13.60 -8.24
CA ASN A 408 16.06 12.52 -8.49
C ASN A 408 17.47 12.98 -8.87
N SER A 409 17.67 14.24 -9.28
CA SER A 409 18.97 14.83 -9.68
C SER A 409 19.52 15.87 -8.69
N THR A 410 18.81 16.22 -7.61
CA THR A 410 19.17 17.36 -6.76
C THR A 410 19.05 17.00 -5.28
N GLU A 411 20.15 16.50 -4.69
CA GLU A 411 20.21 16.09 -3.27
C GLU A 411 19.72 17.18 -2.30
N ASN A 412 20.01 18.45 -2.62
CA ASN A 412 19.60 19.58 -1.77
C ASN A 412 18.07 19.74 -1.71
N PHE A 413 17.35 19.50 -2.80
CA PHE A 413 15.88 19.56 -2.81
C PHE A 413 15.24 18.37 -2.10
N ILE A 414 15.85 17.19 -2.23
CA ILE A 414 15.44 16.00 -1.48
C ILE A 414 15.60 16.25 0.03
N PHE A 415 16.68 16.88 0.45
CA PHE A 415 16.91 17.23 1.84
C PHE A 415 15.88 18.23 2.38
N GLN A 416 15.51 19.24 1.61
CA GLN A 416 14.46 20.21 1.97
C GLN A 416 13.06 19.60 2.01
N ALA A 417 12.83 18.53 1.24
CA ALA A 417 11.55 17.86 1.14
C ALA A 417 11.31 16.80 2.23
N LYS A 418 12.38 16.22 2.74
CA LYS A 418 12.37 15.21 3.83
C LYS A 418 12.36 15.86 5.21
#